data_3670af58dd5d1bc0a8a05f0c1052287d
#
_entry.id   3670af58dd5d1bc0a8a05f0c1052287d
#
_cell.length_a   1.000
_cell.length_b   1.000
_cell.length_c   1.000
_cell.angle_alpha   90.00
_cell.angle_beta   90.00
_cell.angle_gamma   90.00
#
_symmetry.space_group_name_H-M   'P 1'
#
loop_
_entity.id
_entity.type
_entity.pdbx_description
1 polymer ?
#
loop_
_entity_poly.entity_id
_entity_poly.type
_entity_poly.pdbx_seq_one_letter_code
_entity_poly.pdbx_strand_id
1 'polypeptide(L)'
;LAERLWVLVAVALFSGWHWQQLERPAPSPGELALLAVLAAVPAIIAGLGRRRLAIVAAVVATLIAIWRAFAYLPWDRGHQLYPVRVVSGLHDGAKNWFETSTPFDPSRFSTTSGLVDLCFFALMAVFAWLLIDGRFALAALACAFALYAIPSTAVGMGSAGLRAAIFLLLALAILAVCQRRVPLGGSAIGQLSVLAVATVVAGLVVGSAPGVAKGALFDWRHWNPLAGNGPQVSVGYVWNQDYGPLRWPKQTTTVFQVQSAHPHYW
;
A
#
# COMPACT_ATOMS: atom_id res chain seq x y z
N LEU A 1 -20.80 -8.92 15.00
CA LEU A 1 -20.64 -8.23 13.72
C LEU A 1 -20.34 -6.73 13.93
N ALA A 2 -21.12 -6.03 14.77
CA ALA A 2 -20.96 -4.59 14.98
C ALA A 2 -19.51 -4.19 15.33
N GLU A 3 -18.86 -4.89 16.27
CA GLU A 3 -17.50 -4.60 16.67
C GLU A 3 -16.48 -4.82 15.56
N ARG A 4 -16.66 -5.88 14.75
CA ARG A 4 -15.84 -6.12 13.56
C ARG A 4 -15.99 -4.98 12.55
N LEU A 5 -17.19 -4.41 12.41
CA LEU A 5 -17.42 -3.26 11.54
C LEU A 5 -16.69 -2.01 12.05
N TRP A 6 -16.67 -1.76 13.37
CA TRP A 6 -15.90 -0.63 13.91
C TRP A 6 -14.41 -0.76 13.65
N VAL A 7 -13.83 -1.95 13.84
CA VAL A 7 -12.43 -2.23 13.53
C VAL A 7 -12.17 -2.07 12.04
N LEU A 8 -13.07 -2.56 11.19
CA LEU A 8 -12.97 -2.41 9.74
C LEU A 8 -12.92 -0.94 9.31
N VAL A 9 -13.82 -0.11 9.85
CA VAL A 9 -13.86 1.33 9.58
C VAL A 9 -12.59 2.02 10.07
N ALA A 10 -12.13 1.70 11.28
CA ALA A 10 -10.91 2.29 11.83
C ALA A 10 -9.67 1.95 10.98
N VAL A 11 -9.53 0.69 10.54
CA VAL A 11 -8.44 0.27 9.65
C VAL A 11 -8.58 0.94 8.29
N ALA A 12 -9.79 1.04 7.73
CA ALA A 12 -10.00 1.70 6.43
C ALA A 12 -9.62 3.18 6.47
N LEU A 13 -10.01 3.91 7.52
CA LEU A 13 -9.65 5.32 7.70
C LEU A 13 -8.14 5.51 7.89
N PHE A 14 -7.54 4.68 8.74
CA PHE A 14 -6.10 4.74 9.00
C PHE A 14 -5.28 4.40 7.75
N SER A 15 -5.64 3.33 7.04
CA SER A 15 -4.98 2.93 5.80
C SER A 15 -5.21 3.95 4.69
N GLY A 16 -6.44 4.41 4.49
CA GLY A 16 -6.76 5.42 3.49
C GLY A 16 -5.94 6.70 3.66
N TRP A 17 -5.79 7.16 4.92
CA TRP A 17 -4.91 8.30 5.22
C TRP A 17 -3.45 8.08 4.81
N HIS A 18 -2.90 6.85 4.97
CA HIS A 18 -1.54 6.53 4.55
C HIS A 18 -1.42 6.42 3.03
N TRP A 19 -2.39 5.79 2.37
CA TRP A 19 -2.37 5.60 0.91
C TRP A 19 -2.51 6.92 0.15
N GLN A 20 -3.23 7.91 0.69
CA GLN A 20 -3.30 9.26 0.11
C GLN A 20 -1.94 9.96 0.02
N GLN A 21 -0.96 9.56 0.84
CA GLN A 21 0.37 10.17 0.83
C GLN A 21 1.25 9.71 -0.35
N LEU A 22 0.84 8.66 -1.06
CA LEU A 22 1.59 8.13 -2.20
C LEU A 22 1.53 9.04 -3.43
N GLU A 23 0.49 9.88 -3.52
CA GLU A 23 0.22 10.72 -4.69
C GLU A 23 0.22 12.20 -4.35
N ARG A 24 0.66 13.03 -5.31
CA ARG A 24 0.51 14.50 -5.26
C ARG A 24 0.08 15.03 -6.63
N PRO A 25 -1.11 15.64 -6.75
CA PRO A 25 -2.08 15.91 -5.68
C PRO A 25 -2.65 14.63 -5.06
N ALA A 26 -2.93 14.65 -3.77
CA ALA A 26 -3.51 13.51 -3.08
C ALA A 26 -4.90 13.17 -3.67
N PRO A 27 -5.25 11.88 -3.81
CA PRO A 27 -6.58 11.48 -4.25
C PRO A 27 -7.63 12.02 -3.28
N SER A 28 -8.85 12.24 -3.78
CA SER A 28 -9.92 12.71 -2.90
C SER A 28 -10.23 11.66 -1.81
N PRO A 29 -10.50 12.08 -0.56
CA PRO A 29 -10.88 11.14 0.50
C PRO A 29 -12.06 10.25 0.11
N GLY A 30 -12.98 10.77 -0.73
CA GLY A 30 -14.13 10.02 -1.23
C GLY A 30 -13.75 8.88 -2.17
N GLU A 31 -12.65 8.97 -2.89
CA GLU A 31 -12.18 7.91 -3.79
C GLU A 31 -11.71 6.69 -3.03
N LEU A 32 -10.82 6.86 -2.07
CA LEU A 32 -10.36 5.76 -1.23
C LEU A 32 -11.47 5.20 -0.33
N ALA A 33 -12.37 6.07 0.17
CA ALA A 33 -13.55 5.64 0.91
C ALA A 33 -14.47 4.76 0.04
N LEU A 34 -14.70 5.13 -1.22
CA LEU A 34 -15.46 4.31 -2.16
C LEU A 34 -14.82 2.93 -2.37
N LEU A 35 -13.50 2.88 -2.60
CA LEU A 35 -12.79 1.61 -2.76
C LEU A 35 -12.86 0.76 -1.48
N ALA A 36 -12.73 1.37 -0.31
CA ALA A 36 -12.86 0.67 0.96
C ALA A 36 -14.29 0.11 1.18
N VAL A 37 -15.32 0.87 0.82
CA VAL A 37 -16.72 0.41 0.88
C VAL A 37 -16.96 -0.73 -0.11
N LEU A 38 -16.52 -0.59 -1.36
CA LEU A 38 -16.62 -1.64 -2.37
C LEU A 38 -15.93 -2.94 -1.91
N ALA A 39 -14.77 -2.81 -1.27
CA ALA A 39 -14.03 -3.94 -0.71
C ALA A 39 -14.75 -4.61 0.47
N ALA A 40 -15.41 -3.83 1.33
CA ALA A 40 -16.04 -4.31 2.56
C ALA A 40 -17.42 -4.95 2.34
N VAL A 41 -18.21 -4.41 1.40
CA VAL A 41 -19.61 -4.82 1.19
C VAL A 41 -19.76 -6.33 0.95
N PRO A 42 -18.96 -7.00 0.10
CA PRO A 42 -19.08 -8.45 -0.08
C PRO A 42 -18.87 -9.24 1.20
N ALA A 43 -17.88 -8.86 2.01
CA ALA A 43 -17.57 -9.52 3.28
C ALA A 43 -18.71 -9.34 4.29
N ILE A 44 -19.30 -8.16 4.36
CA ILE A 44 -20.44 -7.87 5.24
C ILE A 44 -21.67 -8.73 4.84
N ILE A 45 -21.97 -8.80 3.54
CA ILE A 45 -23.07 -9.63 3.01
C ILE A 45 -22.83 -11.11 3.33
N ALA A 46 -21.60 -11.59 3.22
CA ALA A 46 -21.22 -12.95 3.61
C ALA A 46 -21.42 -13.20 5.11
N GLY A 47 -21.03 -12.23 5.95
CA GLY A 47 -21.23 -12.26 7.40
C GLY A 47 -22.70 -12.29 7.83
N LEU A 48 -23.60 -11.81 6.97
CA LEU A 48 -25.06 -11.93 7.13
C LEU A 48 -25.63 -13.28 6.63
N GLY A 49 -24.76 -14.23 6.24
CA GLY A 49 -25.16 -15.55 5.77
C GLY A 49 -25.58 -15.63 4.30
N ARG A 50 -25.52 -14.53 3.56
CA ARG A 50 -25.98 -14.44 2.15
C ARG A 50 -24.86 -14.72 1.17
N ARG A 51 -24.24 -15.90 1.20
CA ARG A 51 -23.03 -16.25 0.41
C ARG A 51 -23.18 -16.01 -1.10
N ARG A 52 -24.31 -16.36 -1.72
CA ARG A 52 -24.51 -16.15 -3.18
C ARG A 52 -24.50 -14.66 -3.53
N LEU A 53 -25.18 -13.83 -2.73
CA LEU A 53 -25.18 -12.38 -2.92
C LEU A 53 -23.78 -11.79 -2.68
N ALA A 54 -23.03 -12.32 -1.73
CA ALA A 54 -21.65 -11.90 -1.47
C ALA A 54 -20.73 -12.15 -2.67
N ILE A 55 -20.87 -13.29 -3.35
CA ILE A 55 -20.09 -13.60 -4.56
C ILE A 55 -20.45 -12.61 -5.68
N VAL A 56 -21.73 -12.38 -5.93
CA VAL A 56 -22.17 -11.40 -6.93
C VAL A 56 -21.65 -10.01 -6.58
N ALA A 57 -21.79 -9.59 -5.33
CA ALA A 57 -21.28 -8.30 -4.84
C ALA A 57 -19.75 -8.19 -5.03
N ALA A 58 -19.00 -9.27 -4.77
CA ALA A 58 -17.54 -9.29 -4.94
C ALA A 58 -17.15 -9.12 -6.42
N VAL A 59 -17.83 -9.82 -7.33
CA VAL A 59 -17.59 -9.68 -8.77
C VAL A 59 -17.90 -8.25 -9.21
N VAL A 60 -19.06 -7.71 -8.84
CA VAL A 60 -19.47 -6.34 -9.21
C VAL A 60 -18.50 -5.31 -8.63
N ALA A 61 -18.13 -5.44 -7.35
CA ALA A 61 -17.18 -4.53 -6.70
C ALA A 61 -15.80 -4.57 -7.38
N THR A 62 -15.31 -5.75 -7.74
CA THR A 62 -14.05 -5.91 -8.47
C THR A 62 -14.10 -5.28 -9.86
N LEU A 63 -15.19 -5.49 -10.61
CA LEU A 63 -15.35 -4.86 -11.92
C LEU A 63 -15.42 -3.33 -11.84
N ILE A 64 -16.10 -2.78 -10.82
CA ILE A 64 -16.15 -1.34 -10.58
C ILE A 64 -14.76 -0.81 -10.20
N ALA A 65 -14.03 -1.51 -9.32
CA ALA A 65 -12.68 -1.11 -8.92
C ALA A 65 -11.71 -1.11 -10.11
N ILE A 66 -11.73 -2.15 -10.94
CA ILE A 66 -10.92 -2.23 -12.17
C ILE A 66 -11.31 -1.12 -13.15
N TRP A 67 -12.60 -0.93 -13.38
CA TRP A 67 -13.07 0.12 -14.28
C TRP A 67 -12.62 1.49 -13.81
N ARG A 68 -12.72 1.78 -12.51
CA ARG A 68 -12.29 3.05 -11.94
C ARG A 68 -10.79 3.25 -12.04
N ALA A 69 -10.00 2.25 -11.66
CA ALA A 69 -8.54 2.32 -11.67
C ALA A 69 -7.97 2.58 -13.08
N PHE A 70 -8.66 2.12 -14.13
CA PHE A 70 -8.19 2.23 -15.51
C PHE A 70 -9.15 3.00 -16.43
N ALA A 71 -10.10 3.75 -15.87
CA ALA A 71 -11.02 4.58 -16.67
C ALA A 71 -10.29 5.67 -17.49
N TYR A 72 -9.12 6.10 -16.99
CA TYR A 72 -8.31 7.16 -17.61
C TYR A 72 -7.34 6.66 -18.69
N LEU A 73 -7.28 5.36 -18.94
CA LEU A 73 -6.45 4.85 -20.04
C LEU A 73 -7.02 5.37 -21.36
N PRO A 74 -6.22 6.12 -22.14
CA PRO A 74 -6.71 6.71 -23.38
C PRO A 74 -7.23 5.63 -24.32
N TRP A 75 -8.42 5.86 -24.87
CA TRP A 75 -9.07 4.97 -25.84
C TRP A 75 -8.30 4.84 -27.14
N ASP A 76 -7.33 5.72 -27.36
CA ASP A 76 -6.51 5.86 -28.57
C ASP A 76 -5.51 4.74 -28.86
N ARG A 77 -5.29 3.85 -27.91
CA ARG A 77 -4.42 2.67 -28.17
C ARG A 77 -5.15 1.60 -28.95
N GLY A 78 -5.69 2.00 -30.10
CA GLY A 78 -6.24 1.22 -31.20
C GLY A 78 -6.79 -0.16 -30.85
N HIS A 79 -8.05 -0.43 -31.19
CA HIS A 79 -8.72 -1.75 -31.34
C HIS A 79 -8.46 -2.88 -30.31
N GLN A 80 -7.74 -2.63 -29.21
CA GLN A 80 -7.51 -3.63 -28.18
C GLN A 80 -8.74 -3.79 -27.28
N LEU A 81 -9.08 -5.03 -26.98
CA LEU A 81 -10.14 -5.36 -26.03
C LEU A 81 -9.82 -4.78 -24.64
N TYR A 82 -10.84 -4.28 -23.93
CA TYR A 82 -10.67 -3.69 -22.59
C TYR A 82 -9.86 -4.55 -21.61
N PRO A 83 -10.05 -5.89 -21.52
CA PRO A 83 -9.23 -6.74 -20.66
C PRO A 83 -7.73 -6.68 -20.99
N VAL A 84 -7.37 -6.61 -22.27
CA VAL A 84 -5.96 -6.52 -22.70
C VAL A 84 -5.34 -5.20 -22.24
N ARG A 85 -6.11 -4.10 -22.34
CA ARG A 85 -5.67 -2.78 -21.85
C ARG A 85 -5.48 -2.75 -20.33
N VAL A 86 -6.35 -3.42 -19.58
CA VAL A 86 -6.20 -3.56 -18.12
C VAL A 86 -4.92 -4.32 -17.77
N VAL A 87 -4.67 -5.43 -18.44
CA VAL A 87 -3.45 -6.24 -18.21
C VAL A 87 -2.19 -5.45 -18.57
N SER A 88 -2.19 -4.75 -19.71
CA SER A 88 -1.05 -3.89 -20.09
C SER A 88 -0.89 -2.73 -19.09
N GLY A 89 -1.98 -2.10 -18.65
CA GLY A 89 -1.94 -1.05 -17.63
C GLY A 89 -1.39 -1.52 -16.29
N LEU A 90 -1.75 -2.72 -15.86
CA LEU A 90 -1.18 -3.36 -14.65
C LEU A 90 0.32 -3.62 -14.80
N HIS A 91 0.74 -4.15 -15.96
CA HIS A 91 2.15 -4.41 -16.24
C HIS A 91 2.96 -3.11 -16.25
N ASP A 92 2.49 -2.10 -16.97
CA ASP A 92 3.14 -0.79 -17.06
C ASP A 92 3.17 -0.09 -15.69
N GLY A 93 2.06 -0.17 -14.94
CA GLY A 93 1.98 0.36 -13.58
C GLY A 93 2.99 -0.29 -12.64
N ALA A 94 3.12 -1.63 -12.70
CA ALA A 94 4.08 -2.37 -11.89
C ALA A 94 5.53 -2.03 -12.27
N LYS A 95 5.83 -1.90 -13.56
CA LYS A 95 7.15 -1.48 -14.04
C LYS A 95 7.48 -0.07 -13.56
N ASN A 96 6.56 0.87 -13.79
CA ASN A 96 6.74 2.27 -13.45
C ASN A 96 6.82 2.50 -11.93
N TRP A 97 6.22 1.64 -11.11
CA TRP A 97 6.30 1.74 -9.65
C TRP A 97 7.75 1.73 -9.15
N PHE A 98 8.60 0.89 -9.70
CA PHE A 98 10.01 0.79 -9.29
C PHE A 98 10.89 1.93 -9.85
N GLU A 99 10.40 2.63 -10.89
CA GLU A 99 11.11 3.74 -11.53
C GLU A 99 10.64 5.11 -11.00
N THR A 100 9.53 5.14 -10.27
CA THR A 100 8.86 6.37 -9.84
C THR A 100 9.22 6.71 -8.40
N SER A 101 9.63 7.96 -8.16
CA SER A 101 9.81 8.48 -6.80
C SER A 101 8.45 8.82 -6.17
N THR A 102 8.25 8.39 -4.94
CA THR A 102 7.05 8.73 -4.16
C THR A 102 7.29 9.98 -3.29
N PRO A 103 6.31 10.87 -3.16
CA PRO A 103 4.97 10.86 -3.78
C PRO A 103 5.04 11.22 -5.28
N PHE A 104 4.23 10.53 -6.10
CA PHE A 104 4.20 10.73 -7.54
C PHE A 104 2.96 11.51 -8.01
N ASP A 105 3.05 12.08 -9.22
CA ASP A 105 1.94 12.78 -9.87
C ASP A 105 1.06 11.77 -10.64
N PRO A 106 -0.22 11.54 -10.22
CA PRO A 106 -1.12 10.60 -10.87
C PRO A 106 -1.44 10.99 -12.31
N SER A 107 -1.34 12.28 -12.69
CA SER A 107 -1.58 12.72 -14.08
C SER A 107 -0.49 12.23 -15.03
N ARG A 108 0.74 12.10 -14.55
CA ARG A 108 1.89 11.60 -15.33
C ARG A 108 2.02 10.07 -15.28
N PHE A 109 1.61 9.47 -14.18
CA PHE A 109 1.76 8.03 -13.89
C PHE A 109 0.40 7.38 -13.63
N SER A 110 -0.56 7.59 -14.54
CA SER A 110 -1.93 7.11 -14.38
C SER A 110 -2.03 5.58 -14.23
N THR A 111 -1.17 4.81 -14.90
CA THR A 111 -1.13 3.35 -14.75
C THR A 111 -0.64 2.91 -13.37
N THR A 112 0.32 3.65 -12.80
CA THR A 112 0.81 3.42 -11.44
C THR A 112 -0.25 3.79 -10.40
N SER A 113 -0.97 4.91 -10.59
CA SER A 113 -2.10 5.29 -9.74
C SER A 113 -3.19 4.22 -9.74
N GLY A 114 -3.59 3.74 -10.94
CA GLY A 114 -4.55 2.64 -11.06
C GLY A 114 -4.08 1.34 -10.38
N LEU A 115 -2.79 1.02 -10.44
CA LEU A 115 -2.24 -0.13 -9.73
C LEU A 115 -2.33 0.06 -8.21
N VAL A 116 -1.99 1.25 -7.69
CA VAL A 116 -2.07 1.62 -6.27
C VAL A 116 -3.50 1.47 -5.76
N ASP A 117 -4.48 2.00 -6.49
CA ASP A 117 -5.90 1.88 -6.15
C ASP A 117 -6.36 0.42 -6.08
N LEU A 118 -5.96 -0.41 -7.06
CA LEU A 118 -6.30 -1.84 -7.06
C LEU A 118 -5.59 -2.62 -5.95
N CYS A 119 -4.34 -2.29 -5.63
CA CYS A 119 -3.64 -2.88 -4.49
C CYS A 119 -4.34 -2.54 -3.16
N PHE A 120 -4.73 -1.27 -2.98
CA PHE A 120 -5.51 -0.86 -1.81
C PHE A 120 -6.83 -1.62 -1.73
N PHE A 121 -7.62 -1.65 -2.83
CA PHE A 121 -8.89 -2.38 -2.89
C PHE A 121 -8.71 -3.87 -2.57
N ALA A 122 -7.74 -4.54 -3.20
CA ALA A 122 -7.51 -5.96 -3.01
C ALA A 122 -7.12 -6.31 -1.57
N LEU A 123 -6.19 -5.55 -0.97
CA LEU A 123 -5.79 -5.75 0.42
C LEU A 123 -6.95 -5.48 1.38
N MET A 124 -7.74 -4.42 1.14
CA MET A 124 -8.92 -4.12 1.95
C MET A 124 -10.00 -5.21 1.82
N ALA A 125 -10.21 -5.77 0.61
CA ALA A 125 -11.19 -6.84 0.40
C ALA A 125 -10.80 -8.13 1.13
N VAL A 126 -9.53 -8.53 1.03
CA VAL A 126 -8.99 -9.68 1.75
C VAL A 126 -9.05 -9.44 3.27
N PHE A 127 -8.64 -8.28 3.73
CA PHE A 127 -8.73 -7.89 5.15
C PHE A 127 -10.16 -7.95 5.67
N ALA A 128 -11.09 -7.32 4.96
CA ALA A 128 -12.52 -7.31 5.36
C ALA A 128 -13.08 -8.73 5.44
N TRP A 129 -12.76 -9.59 4.48
CA TRP A 129 -13.18 -10.98 4.48
C TRP A 129 -12.62 -11.75 5.68
N LEU A 130 -11.33 -11.66 5.93
CA LEU A 130 -10.67 -12.36 7.05
C LEU A 130 -11.18 -11.86 8.40
N LEU A 131 -11.41 -10.54 8.54
CA LEU A 131 -11.92 -9.93 9.76
C LEU A 131 -13.37 -10.38 10.03
N ILE A 132 -14.23 -10.40 9.02
CA ILE A 132 -15.64 -10.81 9.15
C ILE A 132 -15.75 -12.32 9.40
N ASP A 133 -14.95 -13.16 8.76
CA ASP A 133 -14.90 -14.60 9.07
C ASP A 133 -14.34 -14.86 10.49
N GLY A 134 -13.30 -14.15 10.87
CA GLY A 134 -12.71 -14.16 12.21
C GLY A 134 -11.94 -15.42 12.57
N ARG A 135 -11.76 -16.36 11.64
CA ARG A 135 -11.01 -17.62 11.88
C ARG A 135 -9.50 -17.43 11.77
N PHE A 136 -9.07 -16.49 10.94
CA PHE A 136 -7.67 -16.30 10.55
C PHE A 136 -7.15 -14.96 11.04
N ALA A 137 -7.10 -14.78 12.37
CA ALA A 137 -6.69 -13.53 13.00
C ALA A 137 -5.30 -13.04 12.56
N LEU A 138 -4.33 -13.96 12.44
CA LEU A 138 -2.97 -13.62 12.01
C LEU A 138 -2.92 -13.19 10.53
N ALA A 139 -3.72 -13.83 9.67
CA ALA A 139 -3.81 -13.41 8.27
C ALA A 139 -4.49 -12.03 8.13
N ALA A 140 -5.53 -11.76 8.91
CA ALA A 140 -6.14 -10.43 8.98
C ALA A 140 -5.13 -9.37 9.46
N LEU A 141 -4.34 -9.70 10.48
CA LEU A 141 -3.28 -8.83 10.96
C LEU A 141 -2.18 -8.60 9.92
N ALA A 142 -1.77 -9.64 9.19
CA ALA A 142 -0.78 -9.51 8.11
C ALA A 142 -1.29 -8.62 6.98
N CYS A 143 -2.57 -8.72 6.58
CA CYS A 143 -3.18 -7.81 5.61
C CYS A 143 -3.25 -6.36 6.12
N ALA A 144 -3.63 -6.15 7.38
CA ALA A 144 -3.64 -4.83 7.99
C ALA A 144 -2.21 -4.24 8.06
N PHE A 145 -1.22 -5.07 8.35
CA PHE A 145 0.19 -4.68 8.32
C PHE A 145 0.63 -4.28 6.90
N ALA A 146 0.27 -5.04 5.87
CA ALA A 146 0.58 -4.69 4.49
C ALA A 146 -0.06 -3.35 4.09
N LEU A 147 -1.34 -3.12 4.45
CA LEU A 147 -2.04 -1.86 4.23
C LEU A 147 -1.34 -0.65 4.88
N TYR A 148 -0.66 -0.85 6.00
CA TYR A 148 0.12 0.18 6.68
C TYR A 148 1.55 0.28 6.15
N ALA A 149 2.23 -0.85 5.99
CA ALA A 149 3.66 -0.90 5.69
C ALA A 149 3.99 -0.39 4.29
N ILE A 150 3.20 -0.77 3.26
CA ILE A 150 3.45 -0.39 1.86
C ILE A 150 3.57 1.14 1.72
N PRO A 151 2.56 1.96 2.09
CA PRO A 151 2.69 3.41 1.97
C PRO A 151 3.72 4.00 2.94
N SER A 152 3.87 3.44 4.14
CA SER A 152 4.81 3.96 5.14
C SER A 152 6.27 3.77 4.74
N THR A 153 6.57 2.73 3.95
CA THR A 153 7.92 2.48 3.43
C THR A 153 8.20 3.31 2.18
N ALA A 154 7.18 3.59 1.37
CA ALA A 154 7.31 4.35 0.14
C ALA A 154 7.50 5.85 0.39
N VAL A 155 6.82 6.40 1.39
CA VAL A 155 6.89 7.84 1.70
C VAL A 155 7.56 8.05 3.06
N GLY A 156 8.65 8.82 3.09
CA GLY A 156 9.33 9.23 4.32
C GLY A 156 8.43 10.15 5.15
N MET A 157 7.63 9.58 6.03
CA MET A 157 6.65 10.32 6.79
C MET A 157 7.19 10.69 8.18
N GLY A 158 7.03 11.94 8.62
CA GLY A 158 7.25 12.35 10.02
C GLY A 158 6.35 11.59 11.01
N SER A 159 6.63 11.65 12.31
CA SER A 159 5.83 11.02 13.39
C SER A 159 5.65 9.49 13.28
N ALA A 160 6.69 8.77 12.84
CA ALA A 160 6.66 7.30 12.71
C ALA A 160 6.20 6.58 14.00
N GLY A 161 6.64 7.05 15.18
CA GLY A 161 6.26 6.46 16.46
C GLY A 161 4.76 6.53 16.75
N LEU A 162 4.11 7.68 16.51
CA LEU A 162 2.67 7.81 16.73
C LEU A 162 1.87 6.88 15.79
N ARG A 163 2.27 6.76 14.54
CA ARG A 163 1.60 5.87 13.58
C ARG A 163 1.77 4.41 13.93
N ALA A 164 2.99 4.03 14.34
CA ALA A 164 3.24 2.68 14.85
C ALA A 164 2.37 2.39 16.08
N ALA A 165 2.22 3.34 17.01
CA ALA A 165 1.36 3.20 18.17
C ALA A 165 -0.12 3.02 17.77
N ILE A 166 -0.64 3.81 16.84
CA ILE A 166 -2.01 3.67 16.32
C ILE A 166 -2.18 2.29 15.66
N PHE A 167 -1.21 1.87 14.83
CA PHE A 167 -1.25 0.55 14.20
C PHE A 167 -1.27 -0.58 15.23
N LEU A 168 -0.46 -0.49 16.29
CA LEU A 168 -0.44 -1.48 17.37
C LEU A 168 -1.79 -1.57 18.09
N LEU A 169 -2.45 -0.44 18.34
CA LEU A 169 -3.80 -0.42 18.92
C LEU A 169 -4.81 -1.09 17.99
N LEU A 170 -4.74 -0.83 16.69
CA LEU A 170 -5.59 -1.51 15.70
C LEU A 170 -5.29 -3.00 15.61
N ALA A 171 -4.03 -3.41 15.67
CA ALA A 171 -3.62 -4.81 15.70
C ALA A 171 -4.21 -5.55 16.92
N LEU A 172 -4.14 -4.93 18.09
CA LEU A 172 -4.78 -5.49 19.31
C LEU A 172 -6.30 -5.57 19.18
N ALA A 173 -6.94 -4.57 18.59
CA ALA A 173 -8.38 -4.58 18.33
C ALA A 173 -8.76 -5.71 17.34
N ILE A 174 -7.99 -5.93 16.28
CA ILE A 174 -8.18 -7.04 15.33
C ILE A 174 -8.09 -8.38 16.07
N LEU A 175 -7.04 -8.58 16.85
CA LEU A 175 -6.85 -9.82 17.61
C LEU A 175 -8.00 -10.03 18.62
N ALA A 176 -8.38 -9.01 19.37
CA ALA A 176 -9.47 -9.08 20.34
C ALA A 176 -10.81 -9.48 19.71
N VAL A 177 -11.13 -8.91 18.54
CA VAL A 177 -12.40 -9.16 17.83
C VAL A 177 -12.41 -10.53 17.15
N CYS A 178 -11.26 -11.02 16.68
CA CYS A 178 -11.13 -12.35 16.06
C CYS A 178 -11.07 -13.49 17.09
N GLN A 179 -10.46 -13.26 18.26
CA GLN A 179 -10.26 -14.30 19.29
C GLN A 179 -11.45 -14.50 20.24
N ARG A 180 -12.54 -13.80 20.04
CA ARG A 180 -13.70 -13.85 20.96
C ARG A 180 -14.38 -15.22 21.03
N ARG A 181 -13.74 -16.15 21.72
CA ARG A 181 -14.40 -17.32 22.33
C ARG A 181 -14.48 -17.21 23.86
N VAL A 182 -13.86 -16.16 24.45
CA VAL A 182 -13.89 -15.94 25.91
C VAL A 182 -14.55 -14.59 26.18
N PRO A 183 -15.59 -14.54 27.04
CA PRO A 183 -16.15 -13.26 27.45
C PRO A 183 -15.06 -12.46 28.17
N LEU A 184 -14.76 -11.26 27.65
CA LEU A 184 -13.84 -10.35 28.28
C LEU A 184 -14.42 -9.87 29.62
N GLY A 185 -14.06 -10.53 30.71
CA GLY A 185 -14.27 -10.00 32.06
C GLY A 185 -13.43 -8.74 32.27
N GLY A 186 -13.75 -7.90 33.23
CA GLY A 186 -13.03 -6.65 33.50
C GLY A 186 -11.51 -6.82 33.68
N SER A 187 -11.05 -7.98 34.15
CA SER A 187 -9.63 -8.34 34.24
C SER A 187 -8.95 -8.51 32.87
N ALA A 188 -9.68 -9.00 31.86
CA ALA A 188 -9.14 -9.19 30.52
C ALA A 188 -8.95 -7.85 29.79
N ILE A 189 -9.84 -6.88 30.00
CA ILE A 189 -9.67 -5.50 29.48
C ILE A 189 -8.43 -4.86 30.10
N GLY A 190 -8.22 -5.03 31.42
CA GLY A 190 -7.03 -4.54 32.11
C GLY A 190 -5.73 -5.17 31.55
N GLN A 191 -5.71 -6.47 31.32
CA GLN A 191 -4.56 -7.16 30.74
C GLN A 191 -4.26 -6.73 29.29
N LEU A 192 -5.30 -6.55 28.46
CA LEU A 192 -5.14 -6.01 27.10
C LEU A 192 -4.63 -4.59 27.10
N SER A 193 -5.08 -3.74 28.04
CA SER A 193 -4.59 -2.36 28.16
C SER A 193 -3.13 -2.34 28.57
N VAL A 194 -2.72 -3.16 29.54
CA VAL A 194 -1.32 -3.29 29.96
C VAL A 194 -0.44 -3.80 28.81
N LEU A 195 -0.91 -4.82 28.08
CA LEU A 195 -0.19 -5.34 26.91
C LEU A 195 -0.07 -4.28 25.81
N ALA A 196 -1.14 -3.51 25.54
CA ALA A 196 -1.13 -2.43 24.58
C ALA A 196 -0.10 -1.35 24.94
N VAL A 197 -0.10 -0.90 26.20
CA VAL A 197 0.88 0.10 26.69
C VAL A 197 2.30 -0.47 26.64
N ALA A 198 2.52 -1.69 27.10
CA ALA A 198 3.83 -2.33 27.05
C ALA A 198 4.35 -2.46 25.61
N THR A 199 3.49 -2.84 24.66
CA THR A 199 3.88 -2.98 23.25
C THR A 199 4.19 -1.63 22.61
N VAL A 200 3.42 -0.58 22.93
CA VAL A 200 3.69 0.79 22.45
C VAL A 200 5.01 1.30 23.01
N VAL A 201 5.25 1.12 24.32
CA VAL A 201 6.51 1.54 24.96
C VAL A 201 7.70 0.76 24.38
N ALA A 202 7.57 -0.56 24.22
CA ALA A 202 8.62 -1.38 23.61
C ALA A 202 8.89 -0.93 22.15
N GLY A 203 7.85 -0.66 21.35
CA GLY A 203 7.97 -0.16 19.99
C GLY A 203 8.68 1.20 19.92
N LEU A 204 8.38 2.12 20.84
CA LEU A 204 9.05 3.42 20.92
C LEU A 204 10.52 3.27 21.33
N VAL A 205 10.82 2.42 22.29
CA VAL A 205 12.20 2.16 22.76
C VAL A 205 13.03 1.50 21.65
N VAL A 206 12.52 0.45 21.03
CA VAL A 206 13.19 -0.25 19.92
C VAL A 206 13.34 0.67 18.70
N GLY A 207 12.29 1.43 18.36
CA GLY A 207 12.32 2.35 17.23
C GLY A 207 13.28 3.53 17.40
N SER A 208 13.61 3.90 18.66
CA SER A 208 14.59 4.94 18.97
C SER A 208 16.04 4.41 19.07
N ALA A 209 16.23 3.08 19.07
CA ALA A 209 17.56 2.48 19.17
C ALA A 209 18.41 2.79 17.92
N PRO A 210 19.65 3.34 18.09
CA PRO A 210 20.48 3.77 16.96
C PRO A 210 20.82 2.68 15.95
N GLY A 211 20.84 1.41 16.39
CA GLY A 211 21.09 0.24 15.55
C GLY A 211 19.93 -0.10 14.61
N VAL A 212 18.69 0.18 15.03
CA VAL A 212 17.48 -0.05 14.22
C VAL A 212 17.26 1.10 13.22
N ALA A 213 17.63 2.31 13.61
CA ALA A 213 17.46 3.51 12.77
C ALA A 213 18.50 3.61 11.64
N LYS A 214 19.66 2.96 11.74
CA LYS A 214 20.81 3.12 10.82
C LYS A 214 21.05 1.97 9.85
N GLY A 215 20.43 0.83 10.00
CA GLY A 215 20.70 -0.35 9.18
C GLY A 215 19.44 -1.03 8.68
N ALA A 216 18.99 -0.70 7.46
CA ALA A 216 18.07 -1.59 6.77
C ALA A 216 18.83 -2.89 6.44
N LEU A 217 18.39 -4.03 7.02
CA LEU A 217 18.90 -5.37 6.69
C LEU A 217 18.74 -5.69 5.20
N PHE A 218 17.85 -4.97 4.51
CA PHE A 218 17.55 -5.14 3.11
C PHE A 218 17.21 -3.78 2.50
N ASP A 219 17.99 -3.36 1.51
CA ASP A 219 17.76 -2.11 0.78
C ASP A 219 16.71 -2.32 -0.33
N TRP A 220 15.46 -2.40 0.09
CA TRP A 220 14.32 -2.59 -0.81
C TRP A 220 14.08 -1.38 -1.73
N ARG A 221 14.60 -0.20 -1.42
CA ARG A 221 14.44 1.02 -2.23
C ARG A 221 15.18 0.94 -3.56
N HIS A 222 16.27 0.19 -3.58
CA HIS A 222 17.06 -0.05 -4.79
C HIS A 222 16.84 -1.45 -5.38
N TRP A 223 15.92 -2.23 -4.78
CA TRP A 223 15.59 -3.56 -5.26
C TRP A 223 14.49 -3.48 -6.32
N ASN A 224 14.82 -3.77 -7.57
CA ASN A 224 13.88 -3.90 -8.67
C ASN A 224 13.86 -5.35 -9.16
N PRO A 225 12.88 -6.17 -8.74
CA PRO A 225 12.80 -7.58 -9.15
C PRO A 225 12.47 -7.76 -10.65
N LEU A 226 12.00 -6.69 -11.31
CA LEU A 226 11.66 -6.69 -12.75
C LEU A 226 12.79 -6.11 -13.60
N ALA A 227 13.87 -5.62 -12.98
CA ALA A 227 15.08 -5.22 -13.72
C ALA A 227 15.68 -6.46 -14.38
N GLY A 228 15.81 -6.44 -15.69
CA GLY A 228 16.54 -7.49 -16.41
C GLY A 228 17.99 -7.60 -15.90
N ASN A 229 18.61 -8.76 -16.06
CA ASN A 229 19.95 -9.13 -15.55
C ASN A 229 21.13 -8.29 -16.10
N GLY A 230 20.89 -7.10 -16.61
CA GLY A 230 21.93 -6.14 -17.03
C GLY A 230 22.29 -5.17 -15.91
N PRO A 231 23.53 -4.67 -15.82
CA PRO A 231 23.88 -3.61 -14.90
C PRO A 231 23.10 -2.35 -15.29
N GLN A 232 21.94 -2.15 -14.67
CA GLN A 232 21.18 -0.91 -14.83
C GLN A 232 21.77 0.14 -13.90
N VAL A 233 22.53 1.04 -14.45
CA VAL A 233 22.87 2.29 -13.79
C VAL A 233 21.69 3.24 -14.00
N SER A 234 20.79 3.28 -13.04
CA SER A 234 19.72 4.28 -13.02
C SER A 234 20.34 5.61 -12.59
N VAL A 235 20.58 6.49 -13.55
CA VAL A 235 20.91 7.89 -13.28
C VAL A 235 19.59 8.65 -13.15
N GLY A 236 19.06 8.71 -11.95
CA GLY A 236 17.90 9.54 -11.63
C GLY A 236 18.31 11.01 -11.66
N TYR A 237 17.94 11.75 -12.70
CA TYR A 237 18.09 13.20 -12.74
C TYR A 237 16.98 13.83 -11.91
N VAL A 238 17.30 14.21 -10.67
CA VAL A 238 16.36 14.92 -9.80
C VAL A 238 16.52 16.41 -10.05
N TRP A 239 15.52 17.04 -10.67
CA TRP A 239 15.48 18.49 -10.93
C TRP A 239 15.31 19.34 -9.66
N ASN A 240 15.04 18.76 -8.51
CA ASN A 240 15.10 19.44 -7.23
C ASN A 240 16.56 19.53 -6.78
N GLN A 241 17.10 20.73 -6.88
CA GLN A 241 18.49 21.09 -6.62
C GLN A 241 18.89 21.06 -5.13
N ASP A 242 18.55 20.02 -4.40
CA ASP A 242 19.26 19.72 -3.16
C ASP A 242 20.54 18.97 -3.53
N TYR A 243 21.55 19.73 -3.91
CA TYR A 243 22.89 19.21 -4.13
C TYR A 243 23.52 18.74 -2.81
N GLY A 244 23.12 17.56 -2.35
CA GLY A 244 23.94 16.79 -1.44
C GLY A 244 25.22 16.33 -2.17
N PRO A 245 26.29 15.96 -1.44
CA PRO A 245 27.54 15.55 -2.07
C PRO A 245 27.29 14.37 -3.01
N LEU A 246 27.49 14.60 -4.32
CA LEU A 246 27.39 13.60 -5.37
C LEU A 246 28.40 12.48 -5.08
N ARG A 247 27.91 11.29 -4.72
CA ARG A 247 28.75 10.11 -4.64
C ARG A 247 28.89 9.50 -6.04
N TRP A 248 29.93 9.90 -6.72
CA TRP A 248 30.27 9.29 -8.00
C TRP A 248 30.64 7.82 -7.82
N PRO A 249 30.18 6.92 -8.70
CA PRO A 249 30.62 5.54 -8.67
C PRO A 249 32.15 5.49 -8.90
N LYS A 250 32.84 4.64 -8.13
CA LYS A 250 34.29 4.48 -8.25
C LYS A 250 34.73 3.82 -9.56
N GLN A 251 33.79 3.28 -10.31
CA GLN A 251 34.05 2.66 -11.63
C GLN A 251 33.49 3.56 -12.72
N THR A 252 34.25 3.68 -13.82
CA THR A 252 33.81 4.40 -15.00
C THR A 252 32.61 3.69 -15.62
N THR A 253 31.48 4.36 -15.63
CA THR A 253 30.21 3.80 -16.17
C THR A 253 29.76 4.68 -17.32
N THR A 254 29.41 4.06 -18.45
CA THR A 254 28.84 4.78 -19.59
C THR A 254 27.41 5.21 -19.23
N VAL A 255 27.20 6.53 -19.06
CA VAL A 255 25.91 7.10 -18.66
C VAL A 255 24.97 7.22 -19.85
N PHE A 256 25.50 7.58 -21.01
CA PHE A 256 24.78 7.57 -22.29
C PHE A 256 25.76 7.43 -23.43
N GLN A 257 25.30 6.89 -24.53
CA GLN A 257 26.08 6.73 -25.76
C GLN A 257 25.36 7.49 -26.87
N VAL A 258 26.06 8.44 -27.47
CA VAL A 258 25.54 9.23 -28.58
C VAL A 258 26.15 8.72 -29.90
N GLN A 259 25.29 8.33 -30.82
CA GLN A 259 25.69 7.96 -32.17
C GLN A 259 25.39 9.15 -33.10
N SER A 260 26.39 9.79 -33.61
CA SER A 260 26.26 10.95 -34.50
C SER A 260 27.12 10.78 -35.75
N ALA A 261 26.58 11.19 -36.90
CA ALA A 261 27.29 11.17 -38.18
C ALA A 261 28.37 12.27 -38.29
N HIS A 262 28.30 13.29 -37.44
CA HIS A 262 29.26 14.38 -37.38
C HIS A 262 29.68 14.68 -35.94
N PRO A 263 30.93 15.11 -35.69
CA PRO A 263 31.36 15.49 -34.35
C PRO A 263 30.64 16.77 -33.92
N HIS A 264 29.97 16.70 -32.79
CA HIS A 264 29.33 17.84 -32.13
C HIS A 264 29.95 18.05 -30.76
N TYR A 265 30.09 19.31 -30.34
CA TYR A 265 30.42 19.67 -28.97
C TYR A 265 29.12 19.65 -28.14
N TRP A 266 29.15 18.91 -27.09
CA TRP A 266 28.01 18.79 -26.13
C TRP A 266 28.31 19.57 -24.87
#